data_6f296c64f6c7eccb4b66e244524f1f8d
#
_entry.id   6f296c64f6c7eccb4b66e244524f1f8d
#
_cell.length_a   1.000
_cell.length_b   1.000
_cell.length_c   1.000
_cell.angle_alpha   90.00
_cell.angle_beta   90.00
_cell.angle_gamma   90.00
#
_symmetry.space_group_name_H-M   'P 1'
#
loop_
_entity.id
_entity.type
_entity.pdbx_description
1 polymer ?
#
loop_
_entity_poly.entity_id
_entity_poly.type
_entity_poly.pdbx_seq_one_letter_code
_entity_poly.pdbx_strand_id
1 'polypeptide(L)'
;MILWDFSDWVRLRAGLTHLYRARITGAERMPSGACILVANHQSVIDPWFLCLATHRRVRFMAKAELWRYPVVRWAMEEYGTFPVERGSGDTGAMTRAGELLAEGAVLGMFPRGTSKPEGNRTWHRGAARLALAHGAPLVPVGLLNTRQLLPRRPVEVRIGEPIAVERARPTIAAARELTAHTEAAVEALA
;
A
#
# COMPACT_ATOMS: atom_id res chain seq x y z
N MET A 1 -4.12 -12.19 17.40
CA MET A 1 -4.35 -10.73 17.26
C MET A 1 -3.78 -9.98 18.45
N ILE A 2 -2.52 -10.23 18.82
CA ILE A 2 -1.95 -9.76 20.11
C ILE A 2 -0.65 -8.94 19.95
N LEU A 3 -0.01 -8.90 18.79
CA LEU A 3 1.36 -8.38 18.68
C LEU A 3 1.56 -7.11 17.85
N TRP A 4 0.50 -6.45 17.37
CA TRP A 4 0.67 -5.14 16.76
C TRP A 4 0.21 -4.06 17.71
N ASP A 5 0.99 -3.81 18.74
CA ASP A 5 0.85 -2.61 19.54
C ASP A 5 1.80 -1.49 19.03
N PHE A 6 1.66 -0.33 19.61
CA PHE A 6 2.50 0.82 19.30
C PHE A 6 4.01 0.50 19.45
N SER A 7 4.37 -0.39 20.39
CA SER A 7 5.76 -0.77 20.65
C SER A 7 6.37 -1.57 19.51
N ASP A 8 5.63 -2.48 18.89
CA ASP A 8 6.10 -3.27 17.75
C ASP A 8 6.27 -2.41 16.50
N TRP A 9 5.36 -1.45 16.28
CA TRP A 9 5.52 -0.48 15.22
C TRP A 9 6.77 0.39 15.43
N VAL A 10 7.02 0.86 16.66
CA VAL A 10 8.22 1.64 16.99
C VAL A 10 9.50 0.83 16.74
N ARG A 11 9.53 -0.44 17.13
CA ARG A 11 10.67 -1.35 16.90
C ARG A 11 10.90 -1.61 15.42
N LEU A 12 9.83 -1.90 14.65
CA LEU A 12 9.92 -2.07 13.20
C LEU A 12 10.46 -0.81 12.54
N ARG A 13 9.89 0.36 12.89
CA ARG A 13 10.32 1.66 12.36
C ARG A 13 11.78 1.93 12.69
N ALA A 14 12.17 1.77 13.95
CA ALA A 14 13.56 1.98 14.39
C ALA A 14 14.51 1.03 13.67
N GLY A 15 14.17 -0.25 13.56
CA GLY A 15 14.96 -1.26 12.85
C GLY A 15 15.15 -0.92 11.37
N LEU A 16 14.08 -0.64 10.65
CA LEU A 16 14.15 -0.29 9.24
C LEU A 16 14.86 1.04 9.00
N THR A 17 14.59 2.06 9.83
CA THR A 17 15.23 3.38 9.70
C THR A 17 16.72 3.31 9.97
N HIS A 18 17.12 2.54 10.98
CA HIS A 18 18.54 2.40 11.33
C HIS A 18 19.28 1.51 10.33
N LEU A 19 18.77 0.30 10.05
CA LEU A 19 19.42 -0.69 9.21
C LEU A 19 19.57 -0.24 7.75
N TYR A 20 18.51 0.38 7.21
CA TYR A 20 18.46 0.83 5.81
C TYR A 20 18.60 2.34 5.66
N ARG A 21 18.88 3.05 6.76
CA ARG A 21 18.98 4.52 6.79
C ARG A 21 17.74 5.18 6.14
N ALA A 22 16.55 4.59 6.37
CA ALA A 22 15.33 5.02 5.69
C ALA A 22 15.01 6.49 5.98
N ARG A 23 14.74 7.24 4.94
CA ARG A 23 14.33 8.66 5.00
C ARG A 23 12.87 8.76 4.62
N ILE A 24 12.08 9.44 5.45
CA ILE A 24 10.64 9.60 5.23
C ILE A 24 10.38 11.10 5.06
N THR A 25 9.71 11.47 3.98
CA THR A 25 9.30 12.86 3.70
C THR A 25 7.80 12.91 3.39
N GLY A 26 7.13 13.97 3.81
CA GLY A 26 5.68 14.18 3.56
C GLY A 26 4.77 13.42 4.52
N ALA A 27 5.27 12.87 5.65
CA ALA A 27 4.43 12.14 6.61
C ALA A 27 3.33 13.01 7.23
N GLU A 28 3.52 14.31 7.31
CA GLU A 28 2.56 15.32 7.75
C GLU A 28 1.33 15.43 6.85
N ARG A 29 1.41 14.94 5.60
CA ARG A 29 0.32 14.94 4.63
C ARG A 29 -0.67 13.79 4.82
N MET A 30 -0.34 12.85 5.71
CA MET A 30 -1.20 11.68 5.93
C MET A 30 -2.56 12.04 6.49
N PRO A 31 -3.67 11.65 5.82
CA PRO A 31 -5.01 11.89 6.34
C PRO A 31 -5.23 11.19 7.70
N SER A 32 -5.98 11.83 8.59
CA SER A 32 -6.36 11.23 9.88
C SER A 32 -7.41 10.13 9.75
N GLY A 33 -8.26 10.19 8.72
CA GLY A 33 -9.31 9.22 8.40
C GLY A 33 -8.84 8.04 7.55
N ALA A 34 -9.81 7.29 6.99
CA ALA A 34 -9.54 6.23 6.03
C ALA A 34 -8.78 6.78 4.81
N CYS A 35 -7.82 6.03 4.31
CA CYS A 35 -7.12 6.39 3.07
C CYS A 35 -6.49 5.15 2.42
N ILE A 36 -6.11 5.28 1.16
CA ILE A 36 -5.44 4.23 0.40
C ILE A 36 -4.06 4.74 0.00
N LEU A 37 -3.00 4.16 0.58
CA LEU A 37 -1.63 4.38 0.15
C LEU A 37 -1.40 3.65 -1.16
N VAL A 38 -0.96 4.35 -2.18
CA VAL A 38 -0.67 3.78 -3.50
C VAL A 38 0.79 3.98 -3.80
N ALA A 39 1.52 2.89 -4.01
CA ALA A 39 2.97 2.95 -4.18
C ALA A 39 3.46 2.15 -5.41
N ASN A 40 4.63 2.54 -5.92
CA ASN A 40 5.40 1.71 -6.82
C ASN A 40 5.89 0.45 -6.09
N HIS A 41 6.14 -0.64 -6.83
CA HIS A 41 6.52 -1.93 -6.25
C HIS A 41 7.79 -2.46 -6.91
N GLN A 42 8.90 -2.45 -6.17
CA GLN A 42 10.23 -2.83 -6.65
C GLN A 42 10.81 -4.04 -5.91
N SER A 43 10.31 -4.33 -4.71
CA SER A 43 10.82 -5.39 -3.84
C SER A 43 9.73 -6.03 -2.98
N VAL A 44 9.93 -7.28 -2.59
CA VAL A 44 9.02 -8.01 -1.68
C VAL A 44 8.93 -7.37 -0.29
N ILE A 45 9.88 -6.51 0.07
CA ILE A 45 9.89 -5.81 1.37
C ILE A 45 9.27 -4.41 1.32
N ASP A 46 8.80 -3.94 0.14
CA ASP A 46 8.14 -2.64 0.01
C ASP A 46 6.97 -2.44 0.98
N PRO A 47 6.14 -3.46 1.32
CA PRO A 47 5.07 -3.28 2.29
C PRO A 47 5.57 -2.78 3.65
N TRP A 48 6.72 -3.26 4.11
CA TRP A 48 7.29 -2.78 5.39
C TRP A 48 7.75 -1.33 5.32
N PHE A 49 8.37 -0.92 4.20
CA PHE A 49 8.72 0.49 4.01
C PHE A 49 7.49 1.37 3.84
N LEU A 50 6.44 0.86 3.19
CA LEU A 50 5.18 1.61 3.07
C LEU A 50 4.52 1.83 4.45
N CYS A 51 4.69 0.92 5.41
CA CYS A 51 4.25 1.14 6.79
C CYS A 51 4.95 2.32 7.46
N LEU A 52 6.12 2.77 6.99
CA LEU A 52 6.80 3.94 7.56
C LEU A 52 6.10 5.26 7.21
N ALA A 53 5.23 5.28 6.19
CA ALA A 53 4.49 6.47 5.80
C ALA A 53 3.53 6.97 6.88
N THR A 54 3.11 6.11 7.80
CA THR A 54 2.12 6.46 8.83
C THR A 54 2.42 5.77 10.16
N HIS A 55 1.90 6.34 11.26
CA HIS A 55 1.90 5.70 12.58
C HIS A 55 0.72 4.72 12.78
N ARG A 56 -0.17 4.65 11.78
CA ARG A 56 -1.35 3.80 11.81
C ARG A 56 -1.05 2.46 11.16
N ARG A 57 -1.80 1.42 11.57
CA ARG A 57 -1.68 0.09 10.97
C ARG A 57 -2.13 0.13 9.50
N VAL A 58 -1.23 -0.24 8.59
CA VAL A 58 -1.53 -0.38 7.17
C VAL A 58 -2.00 -1.81 6.88
N ARG A 59 -3.13 -1.95 6.23
CA ARG A 59 -3.70 -3.23 5.79
C ARG A 59 -3.35 -3.48 4.34
N PHE A 60 -2.93 -4.68 4.01
CA PHE A 60 -2.54 -5.06 2.66
C PHE A 60 -3.41 -6.17 2.10
N MET A 61 -3.46 -6.26 0.79
CA MET A 61 -3.95 -7.41 0.05
C MET A 61 -2.76 -8.17 -0.53
N ALA A 62 -2.68 -9.48 -0.31
CA ALA A 62 -1.61 -10.31 -0.86
C ALA A 62 -2.19 -11.56 -1.52
N LYS A 63 -1.40 -12.18 -2.41
CA LYS A 63 -1.80 -13.39 -3.13
C LYS A 63 -2.24 -14.49 -2.18
N ALA A 64 -3.41 -15.09 -2.41
CA ALA A 64 -3.96 -16.18 -1.60
C ALA A 64 -3.00 -17.39 -1.50
N GLU A 65 -2.21 -17.66 -2.57
CA GLU A 65 -1.25 -18.76 -2.56
C GLU A 65 -0.16 -18.64 -1.48
N LEU A 66 0.08 -17.44 -0.95
CA LEU A 66 1.04 -17.24 0.14
C LEU A 66 0.56 -17.86 1.46
N TRP A 67 -0.75 -18.00 1.64
CA TRP A 67 -1.34 -18.61 2.84
C TRP A 67 -1.10 -20.12 3.00
N ARG A 68 -0.62 -20.79 1.94
CA ARG A 68 -0.22 -22.21 2.03
C ARG A 68 1.05 -22.43 2.87
N TYR A 69 1.85 -21.39 3.11
CA TYR A 69 3.05 -21.46 3.92
C TYR A 69 2.75 -21.00 5.35
N PRO A 70 2.79 -21.90 6.39
CA PRO A 70 2.30 -21.56 7.73
C PRO A 70 2.97 -20.35 8.37
N VAL A 71 4.29 -20.19 8.23
CA VAL A 71 5.04 -19.06 8.78
C VAL A 71 4.67 -17.75 8.08
N VAL A 72 4.53 -17.80 6.74
CA VAL A 72 4.13 -16.63 5.94
C VAL A 72 2.70 -16.23 6.26
N ARG A 73 1.80 -17.21 6.36
CA ARG A 73 0.42 -17.01 6.78
C ARG A 73 0.35 -16.30 8.13
N TRP A 74 1.02 -16.85 9.14
CA TRP A 74 1.04 -16.24 10.47
C TRP A 74 1.54 -14.78 10.42
N ALA A 75 2.66 -14.52 9.75
CA ALA A 75 3.18 -13.18 9.61
C ALA A 75 2.19 -12.24 8.91
N MET A 76 1.58 -12.68 7.81
CA MET A 76 0.62 -11.87 7.05
C MET A 76 -0.64 -11.54 7.87
N GLU A 77 -1.17 -12.49 8.62
CA GLU A 77 -2.34 -12.30 9.48
C GLU A 77 -2.02 -11.34 10.63
N GLU A 78 -0.85 -11.44 11.25
CA GLU A 78 -0.39 -10.51 12.27
C GLU A 78 -0.26 -9.08 11.75
N TYR A 79 0.23 -8.90 10.52
CA TYR A 79 0.28 -7.59 9.86
C TYR A 79 -1.08 -7.12 9.33
N GLY A 80 -2.14 -7.94 9.48
CA GLY A 80 -3.50 -7.62 9.04
C GLY A 80 -3.62 -7.60 7.52
N THR A 81 -2.78 -8.36 6.86
CA THR A 81 -2.87 -8.66 5.44
C THR A 81 -3.94 -9.71 5.22
N PHE A 82 -4.74 -9.59 4.16
CA PHE A 82 -5.78 -10.53 3.81
C PHE A 82 -5.58 -11.07 2.38
N PRO A 83 -6.02 -12.31 2.10
CA PRO A 83 -5.80 -12.95 0.82
C PRO A 83 -6.63 -12.34 -0.30
N VAL A 84 -6.09 -12.35 -1.52
CA VAL A 84 -6.77 -12.00 -2.77
C VAL A 84 -6.44 -13.00 -3.86
N GLU A 85 -7.45 -13.48 -4.57
CA GLU A 85 -7.30 -14.27 -5.78
C GLU A 85 -7.15 -13.35 -6.99
N ARG A 86 -5.95 -13.32 -7.57
CA ARG A 86 -5.65 -12.46 -8.73
C ARG A 86 -6.24 -13.05 -10.01
N GLY A 87 -6.80 -12.19 -10.85
CA GLY A 87 -7.32 -12.57 -12.18
C GLY A 87 -8.80 -12.96 -12.20
N SER A 88 -9.42 -13.27 -11.07
CA SER A 88 -10.84 -13.62 -10.97
C SER A 88 -11.76 -12.42 -10.75
N GLY A 89 -11.20 -11.21 -10.58
CA GLY A 89 -12.00 -10.06 -10.13
C GLY A 89 -12.53 -10.26 -8.71
N ASP A 90 -11.73 -10.84 -7.83
CA ASP A 90 -12.10 -11.23 -6.45
C ASP A 90 -12.93 -10.15 -5.75
N THR A 91 -14.25 -10.35 -5.80
CA THR A 91 -15.22 -9.45 -5.18
C THR A 91 -15.12 -9.50 -3.66
N GLY A 92 -14.74 -10.65 -3.09
CA GLY A 92 -14.59 -10.83 -1.65
C GLY A 92 -13.47 -9.97 -1.06
N ALA A 93 -12.30 -9.96 -1.70
CA ALA A 93 -11.19 -9.10 -1.29
C ALA A 93 -11.53 -7.60 -1.42
N MET A 94 -12.22 -7.21 -2.49
CA MET A 94 -12.67 -5.83 -2.68
C MET A 94 -13.72 -5.42 -1.65
N THR A 95 -14.65 -6.31 -1.31
CA THR A 95 -15.65 -6.09 -0.24
C THR A 95 -14.95 -5.91 1.10
N ARG A 96 -14.02 -6.81 1.44
CA ARG A 96 -13.25 -6.72 2.70
C ARG A 96 -12.43 -5.43 2.78
N ALA A 97 -11.82 -5.00 1.68
CA ALA A 97 -11.12 -3.72 1.62
C ALA A 97 -12.07 -2.53 1.87
N GLY A 98 -13.27 -2.59 1.31
CA GLY A 98 -14.31 -1.59 1.53
C GLY A 98 -14.78 -1.51 2.98
N GLU A 99 -15.01 -2.65 3.65
CA GLU A 99 -15.33 -2.71 5.07
C GLU A 99 -14.24 -2.05 5.92
N LEU A 100 -12.97 -2.38 5.67
CA LEU A 100 -11.83 -1.78 6.37
C LEU A 100 -11.77 -0.26 6.18
N LEU A 101 -12.06 0.24 4.96
CA LEU A 101 -12.15 1.69 4.73
C LEU A 101 -13.29 2.32 5.52
N ALA A 102 -14.45 1.66 5.59
CA ALA A 102 -15.58 2.13 6.40
C ALA A 102 -15.24 2.16 7.90
N GLU A 103 -14.39 1.24 8.37
CA GLU A 103 -13.84 1.22 9.74
C GLU A 103 -12.75 2.30 9.96
N GLY A 104 -12.42 3.11 8.97
CA GLY A 104 -11.39 4.14 9.05
C GLY A 104 -9.96 3.63 8.84
N ALA A 105 -9.76 2.45 8.30
CA ALA A 105 -8.43 1.86 8.13
C ALA A 105 -7.59 2.55 7.03
N VAL A 106 -6.27 2.37 7.11
CA VAL A 106 -5.32 2.68 6.05
C VAL A 106 -5.07 1.41 5.25
N LEU A 107 -5.32 1.46 3.93
CA LEU A 107 -4.97 0.38 3.02
C LEU A 107 -3.67 0.68 2.29
N GLY A 108 -2.80 -0.32 2.12
CA GLY A 108 -1.62 -0.25 1.26
C GLY A 108 -1.85 -1.06 -0.01
N MET A 109 -1.68 -0.42 -1.16
CA MET A 109 -1.88 -1.05 -2.46
C MET A 109 -0.71 -0.80 -3.40
N PHE A 110 -0.34 -1.85 -4.13
CA PHE A 110 0.66 -1.82 -5.19
C PHE A 110 -0.02 -2.16 -6.52
N PRO A 111 -0.50 -1.17 -7.28
CA PRO A 111 -1.35 -1.40 -8.45
C PRO A 111 -0.68 -2.20 -9.57
N ARG A 112 0.65 -2.21 -9.65
CA ARG A 112 1.39 -3.09 -10.58
C ARG A 112 1.18 -4.58 -10.28
N GLY A 113 0.81 -4.92 -9.05
CA GLY A 113 0.57 -6.30 -8.64
C GLY A 113 1.80 -7.20 -8.60
N THR A 114 2.98 -6.73 -8.97
CA THR A 114 4.23 -7.48 -8.95
C THR A 114 5.43 -6.57 -8.77
N SER A 115 6.44 -7.04 -8.04
CA SER A 115 7.74 -6.38 -7.90
C SER A 115 8.75 -6.83 -8.98
N LYS A 116 8.39 -7.80 -9.85
CA LYS A 116 9.28 -8.29 -10.90
C LYS A 116 9.40 -7.26 -12.03
N PRO A 117 10.62 -6.98 -12.55
CA PRO A 117 10.84 -6.01 -13.62
C PRO A 117 10.11 -6.33 -14.92
N GLU A 118 10.02 -7.64 -15.22
CA GLU A 118 9.41 -8.19 -16.44
C GLU A 118 7.89 -8.36 -16.32
N GLY A 119 7.32 -7.99 -15.17
CA GLY A 119 5.89 -8.10 -14.91
C GLY A 119 5.06 -7.08 -15.68
N ASN A 120 3.74 -7.24 -15.63
CA ASN A 120 2.80 -6.32 -16.24
C ASN A 120 3.08 -4.87 -15.79
N ARG A 121 3.28 -3.98 -16.78
CA ARG A 121 3.53 -2.55 -16.52
C ARG A 121 2.24 -1.76 -16.33
N THR A 122 1.09 -2.35 -16.66
CA THR A 122 -0.20 -1.68 -16.56
C THR A 122 -0.69 -1.70 -15.12
N TRP A 123 -1.07 -0.55 -14.62
CA TRP A 123 -1.65 -0.42 -13.29
C TRP A 123 -3.07 -0.98 -13.23
N HIS A 124 -3.34 -1.78 -12.21
CA HIS A 124 -4.68 -2.29 -11.94
C HIS A 124 -5.55 -1.19 -11.30
N ARG A 125 -6.80 -1.11 -11.71
CA ARG A 125 -7.77 -0.08 -11.29
C ARG A 125 -8.40 -0.33 -9.92
N GLY A 126 -7.93 -1.32 -9.16
CA GLY A 126 -8.51 -1.70 -7.86
C GLY A 126 -8.52 -0.56 -6.84
N ALA A 127 -7.40 0.15 -6.70
CA ALA A 127 -7.28 1.28 -5.76
C ALA A 127 -8.26 2.41 -6.12
N ALA A 128 -8.31 2.80 -7.40
CA ALA A 128 -9.23 3.84 -7.87
C ALA A 128 -10.71 3.45 -7.71
N ARG A 129 -11.05 2.17 -7.96
CA ARG A 129 -12.42 1.68 -7.74
C ARG A 129 -12.84 1.73 -6.28
N LEU A 130 -11.95 1.34 -5.36
CA LEU A 130 -12.19 1.45 -3.91
C LEU A 130 -12.33 2.91 -3.48
N ALA A 131 -11.43 3.76 -3.93
CA ALA A 131 -11.46 5.19 -3.64
C ALA A 131 -12.79 5.82 -4.05
N LEU A 132 -13.24 5.60 -5.29
CA LEU A 132 -14.52 6.09 -5.79
C LEU A 132 -15.72 5.52 -5.02
N ALA A 133 -15.74 4.21 -4.75
CA ALA A 133 -16.85 3.57 -4.05
C ALA A 133 -17.02 4.06 -2.61
N HIS A 134 -15.94 4.43 -1.94
CA HIS A 134 -15.94 4.77 -0.51
C HIS A 134 -15.65 6.25 -0.22
N GLY A 135 -15.28 7.07 -1.21
CA GLY A 135 -14.84 8.45 -1.00
C GLY A 135 -13.53 8.55 -0.22
N ALA A 136 -12.68 7.52 -0.31
CA ALA A 136 -11.42 7.48 0.40
C ALA A 136 -10.31 8.14 -0.43
N PRO A 137 -9.52 9.09 0.12
CA PRO A 137 -8.43 9.72 -0.59
C PRO A 137 -7.35 8.71 -0.96
N LEU A 138 -6.73 8.90 -2.14
CA LEU A 138 -5.54 8.18 -2.56
C LEU A 138 -4.31 8.98 -2.15
N VAL A 139 -3.38 8.34 -1.45
CA VAL A 139 -2.10 8.96 -1.05
C VAL A 139 -0.99 8.32 -1.87
N PRO A 140 -0.43 9.05 -2.85
CA PRO A 140 0.68 8.55 -3.64
C PRO A 140 1.96 8.47 -2.80
N VAL A 141 2.68 7.36 -2.91
CA VAL A 141 3.95 7.14 -2.20
C VAL A 141 5.01 6.60 -3.15
N GLY A 142 6.13 7.31 -3.24
CA GLY A 142 7.34 6.86 -3.94
C GLY A 142 8.25 6.07 -3.00
N LEU A 143 8.59 4.83 -3.39
CA LEU A 143 9.58 3.99 -2.72
C LEU A 143 10.83 3.90 -3.59
N LEU A 144 11.98 4.36 -3.06
CA LEU A 144 13.25 4.39 -3.78
C LEU A 144 14.28 3.51 -3.08
N ASN A 145 15.15 2.91 -3.90
CA ASN A 145 16.28 2.08 -3.46
C ASN A 145 15.88 0.78 -2.71
N THR A 146 14.63 0.36 -2.77
CA THR A 146 14.17 -0.89 -2.13
C THR A 146 14.55 -2.14 -2.91
N ARG A 147 14.87 -2.02 -4.21
CA ARG A 147 15.25 -3.14 -5.08
C ARG A 147 16.63 -3.71 -4.76
N GLN A 148 17.55 -2.83 -4.41
CA GLN A 148 18.91 -3.19 -4.02
C GLN A 148 19.15 -2.62 -2.63
N LEU A 149 18.91 -3.44 -1.62
CA LEU A 149 19.15 -3.09 -0.22
C LEU A 149 20.65 -3.05 0.05
N LEU A 150 21.31 -2.04 -0.50
CA LEU A 150 22.74 -1.83 -0.26
C LEU A 150 22.89 -0.89 0.93
N PRO A 151 23.81 -1.17 1.88
CA PRO A 151 24.04 -0.33 3.05
C PRO A 151 24.44 1.11 2.71
N ARG A 152 24.85 1.37 1.47
CA ARG A 152 25.33 2.66 1.01
C ARG A 152 24.26 3.59 0.44
N ARG A 153 23.09 3.07 0.07
CA ARG A 153 21.98 3.88 -0.46
C ARG A 153 20.82 3.85 0.52
N PRO A 154 20.44 5.00 1.09
CA PRO A 154 19.29 5.06 1.97
C PRO A 154 18.03 4.71 1.19
N VAL A 155 17.12 3.97 1.82
CA VAL A 155 15.77 3.80 1.31
C VAL A 155 15.02 5.11 1.53
N GLU A 156 14.30 5.57 0.51
CA GLU A 156 13.48 6.77 0.65
C GLU A 156 12.00 6.41 0.51
N VAL A 157 11.19 6.96 1.42
CA VAL A 157 9.73 6.90 1.42
C VAL A 157 9.22 8.33 1.27
N ARG A 158 8.75 8.67 0.07
CA ARG A 158 8.27 10.01 -0.25
C ARG A 158 6.75 9.98 -0.37
N ILE A 159 6.07 10.72 0.50
CA ILE A 159 4.62 10.81 0.56
C ILE A 159 4.19 12.10 -0.15
N GLY A 160 3.37 11.93 -1.19
CA GLY A 160 2.81 13.04 -1.97
C GLY A 160 1.56 13.63 -1.36
N GLU A 161 1.00 14.64 -2.03
CA GLU A 161 -0.27 15.24 -1.65
C GLU A 161 -1.42 14.22 -1.83
N PRO A 162 -2.32 14.09 -0.85
CA PRO A 162 -3.48 13.24 -0.98
C PRO A 162 -4.39 13.70 -2.12
N ILE A 163 -4.74 12.79 -2.99
CA ILE A 163 -5.71 13.00 -4.06
C ILE A 163 -7.10 12.81 -3.44
N ALA A 164 -7.82 13.91 -3.23
CA ALA A 164 -9.19 13.86 -2.74
C ALA A 164 -10.10 13.16 -3.76
N VAL A 165 -10.97 12.29 -3.29
CA VAL A 165 -11.88 11.51 -4.13
C VAL A 165 -13.29 11.64 -3.57
N GLU A 166 -14.19 12.19 -4.34
CA GLU A 166 -15.60 12.19 -4.00
C GLU A 166 -16.21 10.81 -4.19
N ARG A 167 -17.08 10.40 -3.27
CA ARG A 167 -17.78 9.13 -3.38
C ARG A 167 -18.68 9.10 -4.61
N ALA A 168 -18.45 8.16 -5.50
CA ALA A 168 -19.18 8.02 -6.75
C ALA A 168 -19.25 6.55 -7.18
N ARG A 169 -20.16 6.25 -8.12
CA ARG A 169 -20.18 4.94 -8.75
C ARG A 169 -18.86 4.72 -9.54
N PRO A 170 -18.10 3.65 -9.29
CA PRO A 170 -16.82 3.41 -9.95
C PRO A 170 -17.00 2.95 -11.40
N THR A 171 -17.27 3.87 -12.32
CA THR A 171 -17.31 3.58 -13.76
C THR A 171 -15.92 3.21 -14.28
N ILE A 172 -15.87 2.51 -15.42
CA ILE A 172 -14.59 2.13 -16.05
C ILE A 172 -13.78 3.37 -16.42
N ALA A 173 -14.44 4.42 -16.93
CA ALA A 173 -13.80 5.66 -17.34
C ALA A 173 -13.22 6.40 -16.13
N ALA A 174 -14.01 6.67 -15.09
CA ALA A 174 -13.56 7.35 -13.89
C ALA A 174 -12.43 6.60 -13.16
N ALA A 175 -12.53 5.28 -13.07
CA ALA A 175 -11.47 4.47 -12.47
C ALA A 175 -10.18 4.46 -13.29
N ARG A 176 -10.27 4.53 -14.63
CA ARG A 176 -9.10 4.64 -15.51
C ARG A 176 -8.41 6.00 -15.35
N GLU A 177 -9.18 7.08 -15.38
CA GLU A 177 -8.67 8.43 -15.21
C GLU A 177 -7.98 8.61 -13.85
N LEU A 178 -8.65 8.23 -12.76
CA LEU A 178 -8.09 8.31 -11.42
C LEU A 178 -6.84 7.43 -11.26
N THR A 179 -6.79 6.26 -11.91
CA THR A 179 -5.59 5.40 -11.92
C THR A 179 -4.43 6.10 -12.61
N ALA A 180 -4.65 6.69 -13.78
CA ALA A 180 -3.61 7.40 -14.54
C ALA A 180 -3.07 8.62 -13.77
N HIS A 181 -3.97 9.39 -13.14
CA HIS A 181 -3.57 10.51 -12.28
C HIS A 181 -2.72 10.04 -11.10
N THR A 182 -3.14 8.97 -10.42
CA THR A 182 -2.40 8.41 -9.27
C THR A 182 -1.05 7.84 -9.70
N GLU A 183 -0.99 7.16 -10.86
CA GLU A 183 0.26 6.63 -11.43
C GLU A 183 1.26 7.77 -11.67
N ALA A 184 0.84 8.84 -12.35
CA ALA A 184 1.71 10.00 -12.60
C ALA A 184 2.21 10.63 -11.29
N ALA A 185 1.35 10.74 -10.27
CA ALA A 185 1.74 11.27 -8.97
C ALA A 185 2.77 10.38 -8.26
N VAL A 186 2.65 9.06 -8.34
CA VAL A 186 3.63 8.12 -7.76
C VAL A 186 4.94 8.15 -8.54
N GLU A 187 4.89 8.21 -9.89
CA GLU A 187 6.10 8.28 -10.73
C GLU A 187 6.90 9.57 -10.50
N ALA A 188 6.23 10.68 -10.20
CA ALA A 188 6.90 11.93 -9.84
C ALA A 188 7.65 11.87 -8.49
N LEU A 189 7.32 10.90 -7.64
CA LEU A 189 7.94 10.70 -6.32
C LEU A 189 9.03 9.61 -6.33
N ALA A 190 9.03 8.73 -7.37
CA ALA A 190 9.84 7.51 -7.43
C ALA A 190 11.22 7.71 -8.07
#